data_6d7ec02196ade6f5aa5c34f2a0bd329e
#
_entry.id   6d7ec02196ade6f5aa5c34f2a0bd329e
#
_cell.length_a   1.000
_cell.length_b   1.000
_cell.length_c   1.000
_cell.angle_alpha   90.00
_cell.angle_beta   90.00
_cell.angle_gamma   90.00
#
_symmetry.space_group_name_H-M   'P 1'
#
loop_
_entity.id
_entity.type
_entity.pdbx_description
1 polymer ?
#
loop_
_entity_poly.entity_id
_entity_poly.type
_entity_poly.pdbx_seq_one_letter_code
_entity_poly.pdbx_strand_id
1 'polypeptide(L)'
;MKRIAIIGECMIELNGAPFRTMQQAYGGDSLNTAIYMARTAGQSIEIDYVSALGVDTISEGMISRWKLEGINTDYVLRDPTRQPGLYLIQLDEQGERTFLYWRNQSAARYLLQHPGFPNVEHHLANVDMVYLSGISLAILPPTDRQKLINLLHNIKAKGVEIAFDSNYRPALWDTKLEAQACYKQILTLTDLALVTDDDEECLWGDSSQQDTLHRLRNHGVRNVILKQGAKGCLYTDFTTDIPELIATTPIDTVIDTTSAGDSFNAGFLAGYLTNKTPREAALQGHQLAGIVIQHKGAIVPRSATESINFNKEIK
;
A
#
# COMPACT_ATOMS: atom_id res chain seq x y z
N MET A 1 0.10 9.16 20.52
CA MET A 1 -0.32 8.11 19.56
C MET A 1 -0.15 8.71 18.18
N LYS A 2 0.55 8.02 17.29
CA LYS A 2 0.74 8.48 15.90
C LYS A 2 -0.49 8.14 15.06
N ARG A 3 -0.74 8.92 14.00
CA ARG A 3 -1.86 8.71 13.09
C ARG A 3 -1.38 8.64 11.65
N ILE A 4 -1.78 7.60 10.92
CA ILE A 4 -1.49 7.44 9.50
C ILE A 4 -2.79 7.33 8.72
N ALA A 5 -2.90 8.11 7.63
CA ALA A 5 -3.97 7.97 6.65
C ALA A 5 -3.46 7.18 5.43
N ILE A 6 -4.13 6.10 5.09
CA ILE A 6 -3.78 5.22 3.98
C ILE A 6 -4.80 5.41 2.86
N ILE A 7 -4.36 5.96 1.72
CA ILE A 7 -5.24 6.29 0.59
C ILE A 7 -5.15 5.18 -0.47
N GLY A 8 -6.30 4.62 -0.86
CA GLY A 8 -6.31 3.66 -1.97
C GLY A 8 -7.65 3.00 -2.22
N GLU A 9 -7.62 1.89 -2.95
CA GLU A 9 -8.78 1.11 -3.30
C GLU A 9 -8.71 -0.29 -2.70
N CYS A 10 -9.83 -0.74 -2.16
CA CYS A 10 -10.09 -2.16 -1.91
C CYS A 10 -11.17 -2.65 -2.85
N MET A 11 -10.93 -3.80 -3.45
CA MET A 11 -11.85 -4.43 -4.41
C MET A 11 -12.43 -5.72 -3.85
N ILE A 12 -13.57 -6.13 -4.39
CA ILE A 12 -14.09 -7.48 -4.21
C ILE A 12 -13.19 -8.44 -4.97
N GLU A 13 -12.76 -9.52 -4.31
CA GLU A 13 -12.04 -10.63 -4.91
C GLU A 13 -13.01 -11.80 -5.13
N LEU A 14 -13.01 -12.33 -6.34
CA LEU A 14 -13.63 -13.61 -6.65
C LEU A 14 -12.55 -14.62 -7.03
N ASN A 15 -12.61 -15.80 -6.43
CA ASN A 15 -11.66 -16.88 -6.67
C ASN A 15 -12.41 -18.21 -6.85
N GLY A 16 -12.16 -18.90 -7.94
CA GLY A 16 -12.81 -20.17 -8.25
C GLY A 16 -12.83 -20.48 -9.75
N ALA A 17 -13.31 -21.67 -10.11
CA ALA A 17 -13.40 -22.06 -11.50
C ALA A 17 -14.58 -21.33 -12.19
N PRO A 18 -14.43 -20.92 -13.46
CA PRO A 18 -15.51 -20.29 -14.22
C PRO A 18 -16.79 -21.13 -14.23
N PHE A 19 -17.94 -20.47 -14.07
CA PHE A 19 -19.29 -21.09 -14.05
C PHE A 19 -19.52 -22.14 -12.94
N ARG A 20 -18.68 -22.11 -11.88
CA ARG A 20 -18.82 -22.92 -10.66
C ARG A 20 -18.90 -22.03 -9.43
N THR A 21 -18.95 -22.65 -8.24
CA THR A 21 -18.89 -21.92 -6.98
C THR A 21 -17.61 -21.13 -6.88
N MET A 22 -17.71 -19.84 -6.58
CA MET A 22 -16.58 -18.94 -6.32
C MET A 22 -16.55 -18.53 -4.86
N GLN A 23 -15.37 -18.40 -4.31
CA GLN A 23 -15.17 -17.78 -3.00
C GLN A 23 -15.06 -16.27 -3.18
N GLN A 24 -15.75 -15.53 -2.31
CA GLN A 24 -15.67 -14.08 -2.24
C GLN A 24 -14.76 -13.67 -1.09
N ALA A 25 -13.79 -12.83 -1.40
CA ALA A 25 -12.93 -12.14 -0.46
C ALA A 25 -12.84 -10.65 -0.84
N TYR A 26 -11.88 -9.97 -0.30
CA TYR A 26 -11.53 -8.60 -0.70
C TYR A 26 -10.02 -8.42 -0.58
N GLY A 27 -9.46 -7.49 -1.36
CA GLY A 27 -8.05 -7.15 -1.34
C GLY A 27 -7.76 -5.88 -2.11
N GLY A 28 -6.59 -5.34 -1.86
CA GLY A 28 -6.03 -4.15 -2.48
C GLY A 28 -4.78 -3.77 -1.71
N ASP A 29 -3.72 -3.35 -2.41
CA ASP A 29 -2.41 -3.09 -1.83
C ASP A 29 -2.45 -2.18 -0.60
N SER A 30 -3.17 -1.07 -0.70
CA SER A 30 -3.32 -0.11 0.39
C SER A 30 -4.11 -0.68 1.58
N LEU A 31 -5.19 -1.44 1.34
CA LEU A 31 -5.93 -2.07 2.43
C LEU A 31 -5.13 -3.22 3.06
N ASN A 32 -4.41 -4.00 2.26
CA ASN A 32 -3.54 -5.06 2.78
C ASN A 32 -2.52 -4.47 3.76
N THR A 33 -1.87 -3.36 3.37
CA THR A 33 -0.96 -2.61 4.25
C THR A 33 -1.68 -2.14 5.53
N ALA A 34 -2.89 -1.57 5.41
CA ALA A 34 -3.66 -1.11 6.57
C ALA A 34 -4.01 -2.24 7.54
N ILE A 35 -4.47 -3.39 7.03
CA ILE A 35 -4.83 -4.56 7.84
C ILE A 35 -3.61 -5.12 8.58
N TYR A 36 -2.52 -5.36 7.87
CA TYR A 36 -1.32 -5.91 8.50
C TYR A 36 -0.73 -4.95 9.52
N MET A 37 -0.77 -3.64 9.25
CA MET A 37 -0.35 -2.63 10.19
C MET A 37 -1.24 -2.61 11.45
N ALA A 38 -2.57 -2.66 11.30
CA ALA A 38 -3.51 -2.71 12.42
C ALA A 38 -3.31 -3.95 13.31
N ARG A 39 -3.01 -5.10 12.71
CA ARG A 39 -2.74 -6.35 13.44
C ARG A 39 -1.45 -6.33 14.24
N THR A 40 -0.46 -5.56 13.82
CA THR A 40 0.92 -5.63 14.35
C THR A 40 1.34 -4.40 15.14
N ALA A 41 0.79 -3.21 14.84
CA ALA A 41 1.10 -1.96 15.55
C ALA A 41 0.34 -1.80 16.88
N GLY A 42 -0.69 -2.59 17.11
CA GLY A 42 -1.53 -2.49 18.32
C GLY A 42 -2.13 -1.09 18.48
N GLN A 43 -2.21 -0.60 19.72
CA GLN A 43 -2.80 0.72 20.03
C GLN A 43 -1.82 1.90 19.87
N SER A 44 -0.61 1.67 19.35
CA SER A 44 0.40 2.73 19.23
C SER A 44 0.15 3.67 18.07
N ILE A 45 -0.58 3.20 17.05
CA ILE A 45 -0.84 3.92 15.81
C ILE A 45 -2.34 3.83 15.50
N GLU A 46 -2.94 4.97 15.20
CA GLU A 46 -4.29 5.05 14.63
C GLU A 46 -4.19 4.98 13.10
N ILE A 47 -4.94 4.07 12.49
CA ILE A 47 -4.88 3.80 11.06
C ILE A 47 -6.22 4.20 10.44
N ASP A 48 -6.20 5.27 9.66
CA ASP A 48 -7.35 5.78 8.95
C ASP A 48 -7.31 5.31 7.49
N TYR A 49 -8.31 4.54 7.07
CA TYR A 49 -8.40 4.15 5.66
C TYR A 49 -9.22 5.17 4.89
N VAL A 50 -8.62 5.74 3.85
CA VAL A 50 -9.21 6.76 3.00
C VAL A 50 -9.53 6.17 1.64
N SER A 51 -10.82 5.99 1.38
CA SER A 51 -11.33 5.34 0.17
C SER A 51 -12.78 5.75 -0.10
N ALA A 52 -13.41 5.13 -1.09
CA ALA A 52 -14.85 5.21 -1.26
C ALA A 52 -15.42 3.84 -1.62
N LEU A 53 -16.59 3.53 -1.07
CA LEU A 53 -17.38 2.32 -1.33
C LEU A 53 -18.81 2.69 -1.65
N GLY A 54 -19.61 1.71 -2.08
CA GLY A 54 -21.05 1.86 -2.27
C GLY A 54 -21.83 1.88 -0.96
N VAL A 55 -23.16 1.92 -1.10
CA VAL A 55 -24.14 1.79 0.00
C VAL A 55 -24.82 0.40 -0.01
N ASP A 56 -24.28 -0.51 -0.78
CA ASP A 56 -24.75 -1.89 -0.93
C ASP A 56 -24.30 -2.79 0.23
N THR A 57 -24.88 -3.99 0.31
CA THR A 57 -24.59 -4.94 1.41
C THR A 57 -23.16 -5.47 1.41
N ILE A 58 -22.50 -5.54 0.25
CA ILE A 58 -21.08 -5.97 0.17
C ILE A 58 -20.20 -4.87 0.75
N SER A 59 -20.43 -3.63 0.36
CA SER A 59 -19.74 -2.46 0.91
C SER A 59 -19.87 -2.36 2.43
N GLU A 60 -21.08 -2.59 2.98
CA GLU A 60 -21.30 -2.64 4.44
C GLU A 60 -20.53 -3.79 5.08
N GLY A 61 -20.52 -4.95 4.44
CA GLY A 61 -19.77 -6.11 4.90
C GLY A 61 -18.25 -5.87 4.91
N MET A 62 -17.71 -5.15 3.95
CA MET A 62 -16.30 -4.76 3.90
C MET A 62 -15.96 -3.81 5.06
N ILE A 63 -16.72 -2.73 5.24
CA ILE A 63 -16.54 -1.77 6.35
C ILE A 63 -16.57 -2.46 7.71
N SER A 64 -17.54 -3.35 7.91
CA SER A 64 -17.68 -4.07 9.18
C SER A 64 -16.44 -4.92 9.47
N ARG A 65 -15.88 -5.60 8.46
CA ARG A 65 -14.67 -6.40 8.61
C ARG A 65 -13.43 -5.56 8.88
N TRP A 66 -13.30 -4.40 8.22
CA TRP A 66 -12.17 -3.49 8.44
C TRP A 66 -12.17 -2.90 9.86
N LYS A 67 -13.35 -2.56 10.37
CA LYS A 67 -13.51 -2.15 11.78
C LYS A 67 -13.09 -3.25 12.77
N LEU A 68 -13.41 -4.52 12.47
CA LEU A 68 -12.97 -5.66 13.29
C LEU A 68 -11.47 -5.87 13.25
N GLU A 69 -10.78 -5.46 12.17
CA GLU A 69 -9.32 -5.44 12.10
C GLU A 69 -8.70 -4.26 12.87
N GLY A 70 -9.50 -3.31 13.35
CA GLY A 70 -9.02 -2.14 14.09
C GLY A 70 -8.72 -0.92 13.21
N ILE A 71 -9.22 -0.92 11.97
CA ILE A 71 -9.06 0.20 11.03
C ILE A 71 -10.19 1.21 11.25
N ASN A 72 -9.84 2.49 11.37
CA ASN A 72 -10.82 3.56 11.33
C ASN A 72 -11.34 3.75 9.90
N THR A 73 -12.66 3.70 9.74
CA THR A 73 -13.35 3.79 8.45
C THR A 73 -14.18 5.06 8.28
N ASP A 74 -14.02 6.04 9.16
CA ASP A 74 -14.82 7.28 9.13
C ASP A 74 -14.55 8.11 7.87
N TYR A 75 -13.39 7.86 7.23
CA TYR A 75 -12.97 8.50 5.98
C TYR A 75 -13.14 7.62 4.74
N VAL A 76 -13.90 6.52 4.87
CA VAL A 76 -14.37 5.73 3.73
C VAL A 76 -15.71 6.30 3.28
N LEU A 77 -15.69 7.09 2.21
CA LEU A 77 -16.88 7.77 1.70
C LEU A 77 -17.88 6.77 1.10
N ARG A 78 -19.15 7.12 1.12
CA ARG A 78 -20.26 6.22 0.71
C ARG A 78 -20.95 6.81 -0.53
N ASP A 79 -20.65 6.23 -1.70
CA ASP A 79 -21.22 6.66 -2.98
C ASP A 79 -22.56 5.93 -3.22
N PRO A 80 -23.68 6.64 -3.38
CA PRO A 80 -25.00 6.02 -3.59
C PRO A 80 -25.16 5.42 -5.00
N THR A 81 -24.24 5.70 -5.92
CA THR A 81 -24.36 5.33 -7.35
C THR A 81 -23.28 4.36 -7.82
N ARG A 82 -22.18 4.22 -7.06
CA ARG A 82 -21.04 3.36 -7.41
C ARG A 82 -20.81 2.29 -6.37
N GLN A 83 -20.23 1.19 -6.79
CA GLN A 83 -19.88 0.04 -5.97
C GLN A 83 -18.35 -0.08 -5.85
N PRO A 84 -17.82 -0.99 -5.01
CA PRO A 84 -16.43 -1.38 -5.03
C PRO A 84 -16.01 -1.91 -6.41
N GLY A 85 -14.75 -1.76 -6.75
CA GLY A 85 -14.16 -2.50 -7.87
C GLY A 85 -14.21 -4.00 -7.59
N LEU A 86 -14.11 -4.80 -8.66
CA LEU A 86 -14.08 -6.26 -8.58
C LEU A 86 -12.90 -6.79 -9.39
N TYR A 87 -12.26 -7.84 -8.90
CA TYR A 87 -11.36 -8.65 -9.69
C TYR A 87 -11.65 -10.14 -9.52
N LEU A 88 -11.38 -10.90 -10.59
CA LEU A 88 -11.51 -12.34 -10.63
C LEU A 88 -10.13 -12.95 -10.83
N ILE A 89 -9.77 -13.89 -9.96
CA ILE A 89 -8.56 -14.69 -10.10
C ILE A 89 -8.90 -15.94 -10.90
N GLN A 90 -8.27 -16.11 -12.05
CA GLN A 90 -8.32 -17.32 -12.85
C GLN A 90 -7.00 -18.04 -12.73
N LEU A 91 -7.07 -19.35 -12.56
CA LEU A 91 -5.91 -20.25 -12.60
C LEU A 91 -5.93 -20.97 -13.96
N ASP A 92 -4.80 -21.00 -14.63
CA ASP A 92 -4.63 -21.86 -15.79
C ASP A 92 -4.32 -23.33 -15.38
N GLU A 93 -4.10 -24.19 -16.37
CA GLU A 93 -3.81 -25.62 -16.14
C GLU A 93 -2.47 -25.85 -15.41
N GLN A 94 -1.55 -24.88 -15.44
CA GLN A 94 -0.27 -24.87 -14.76
C GLN A 94 -0.35 -24.26 -13.36
N GLY A 95 -1.51 -23.68 -12.99
CA GLY A 95 -1.73 -23.01 -11.71
C GLY A 95 -1.29 -21.54 -11.71
N GLU A 96 -0.90 -20.98 -12.87
CA GLU A 96 -0.57 -19.57 -13.02
C GLU A 96 -1.81 -18.69 -12.92
N ARG A 97 -1.65 -17.52 -12.32
CA ARG A 97 -2.76 -16.60 -12.03
C ARG A 97 -2.91 -15.57 -13.13
N THR A 98 -4.13 -15.42 -13.61
CA THR A 98 -4.56 -14.28 -14.42
C THR A 98 -5.65 -13.52 -13.69
N PHE A 99 -5.59 -12.19 -13.78
CA PHE A 99 -6.52 -11.31 -13.09
C PHE A 99 -7.39 -10.59 -14.12
N LEU A 100 -8.71 -10.67 -13.96
CA LEU A 100 -9.67 -9.88 -14.71
C LEU A 100 -10.24 -8.80 -13.79
N TYR A 101 -10.31 -7.55 -14.29
CA TYR A 101 -10.70 -6.39 -13.47
C TYR A 101 -11.94 -5.69 -13.99
N TRP A 102 -12.85 -5.38 -13.09
CA TRP A 102 -14.00 -4.49 -13.29
C TRP A 102 -13.92 -3.36 -12.26
N ARG A 103 -13.09 -2.34 -12.52
CA ARG A 103 -12.83 -1.24 -11.58
C ARG A 103 -12.97 0.17 -12.15
N ASN A 104 -13.26 0.29 -13.46
CA ASN A 104 -13.29 1.58 -14.16
C ASN A 104 -14.40 2.52 -13.66
N GLN A 105 -15.41 1.98 -12.96
CA GLN A 105 -16.52 2.72 -12.35
C GLN A 105 -16.59 2.53 -10.83
N SER A 106 -15.51 2.05 -10.20
CA SER A 106 -15.48 1.87 -8.76
C SER A 106 -15.62 3.20 -8.01
N ALA A 107 -16.23 3.17 -6.83
CA ALA A 107 -16.39 4.35 -6.00
C ALA A 107 -15.04 4.99 -5.65
N ALA A 108 -14.01 4.18 -5.34
CA ALA A 108 -12.67 4.64 -5.01
C ALA A 108 -12.02 5.47 -6.13
N ARG A 109 -12.29 5.13 -7.40
CA ARG A 109 -11.81 5.89 -8.56
C ARG A 109 -12.28 7.35 -8.55
N TYR A 110 -13.45 7.61 -7.98
CA TYR A 110 -14.09 8.93 -7.95
C TYR A 110 -14.08 9.56 -6.55
N LEU A 111 -13.21 9.09 -5.66
CA LEU A 111 -13.06 9.56 -4.29
C LEU A 111 -13.01 11.09 -4.19
N LEU A 112 -12.19 11.74 -5.03
CA LEU A 112 -11.98 13.20 -4.99
C LEU A 112 -13.16 14.00 -5.55
N GLN A 113 -14.11 13.35 -6.22
CA GLN A 113 -15.34 13.98 -6.73
C GLN A 113 -16.51 13.84 -5.75
N HIS A 114 -16.35 13.02 -4.70
CA HIS A 114 -17.40 12.79 -3.73
C HIS A 114 -17.68 14.07 -2.91
N PRO A 115 -18.95 14.45 -2.67
CA PRO A 115 -19.30 15.67 -1.91
C PRO A 115 -18.71 15.74 -0.49
N GLY A 116 -18.43 14.57 0.11
CA GLY A 116 -17.81 14.46 1.44
C GLY A 116 -16.28 14.60 1.44
N PHE A 117 -15.63 14.69 0.28
CA PHE A 117 -14.17 14.74 0.19
C PHE A 117 -13.53 15.94 0.92
N PRO A 118 -14.13 17.14 1.00
CA PRO A 118 -13.57 18.24 1.80
C PRO A 118 -13.32 17.90 3.27
N ASN A 119 -14.11 17.01 3.88
CA ASN A 119 -13.87 16.53 5.25
C ASN A 119 -12.62 15.63 5.31
N VAL A 120 -12.43 14.79 4.29
CA VAL A 120 -11.23 13.97 4.13
C VAL A 120 -9.99 14.86 3.98
N GLU A 121 -10.05 15.88 3.11
CA GLU A 121 -8.96 16.83 2.91
C GLU A 121 -8.57 17.54 4.22
N HIS A 122 -9.57 17.98 5.00
CA HIS A 122 -9.32 18.58 6.31
C HIS A 122 -8.63 17.59 7.26
N HIS A 123 -9.07 16.34 7.27
CA HIS A 123 -8.47 15.29 8.09
C HIS A 123 -7.02 15.00 7.71
N LEU A 124 -6.74 14.82 6.42
CA LEU A 124 -5.39 14.54 5.90
C LEU A 124 -4.36 15.62 6.29
N ALA A 125 -4.80 16.85 6.53
CA ALA A 125 -3.93 17.95 6.99
C ALA A 125 -3.59 17.85 8.50
N ASN A 126 -4.13 16.87 9.25
CA ASN A 126 -3.99 16.74 10.70
C ASN A 126 -3.51 15.34 11.13
N VAL A 127 -2.98 14.54 10.20
CA VAL A 127 -2.33 13.26 10.49
C VAL A 127 -0.81 13.42 10.55
N ASP A 128 -0.10 12.45 11.09
CA ASP A 128 1.36 12.46 11.10
C ASP A 128 1.92 12.03 9.73
N MET A 129 1.25 11.09 9.06
CA MET A 129 1.71 10.56 7.77
C MET A 129 0.53 10.24 6.85
N VAL A 130 0.73 10.46 5.56
CA VAL A 130 -0.12 9.93 4.49
C VAL A 130 0.68 8.89 3.71
N TYR A 131 0.10 7.68 3.57
CA TYR A 131 0.62 6.61 2.73
C TYR A 131 -0.28 6.41 1.52
N LEU A 132 0.32 6.28 0.35
CA LEU A 132 -0.35 5.90 -0.90
C LEU A 132 0.61 5.14 -1.80
N SER A 133 0.05 4.45 -2.80
CA SER A 133 0.84 3.72 -3.79
C SER A 133 0.67 4.29 -5.21
N GLY A 134 1.49 3.81 -6.13
CA GLY A 134 1.32 4.07 -7.55
C GLY A 134 -0.03 3.62 -8.08
N ILE A 135 -0.61 2.54 -7.52
CA ILE A 135 -1.99 2.10 -7.86
C ILE A 135 -3.01 3.15 -7.42
N SER A 136 -2.84 3.75 -6.23
CA SER A 136 -3.74 4.79 -5.73
C SER A 136 -3.81 5.99 -6.68
N LEU A 137 -2.70 6.33 -7.34
CA LEU A 137 -2.64 7.38 -8.37
C LEU A 137 -3.22 6.90 -9.71
N ALA A 138 -2.86 5.69 -10.13
CA ALA A 138 -3.19 5.15 -11.44
C ALA A 138 -4.70 5.02 -11.67
N ILE A 139 -5.45 4.65 -10.63
CA ILE A 139 -6.91 4.46 -10.72
C ILE A 139 -7.69 5.75 -10.89
N LEU A 140 -7.13 6.89 -10.46
CA LEU A 140 -7.81 8.18 -10.50
C LEU A 140 -7.92 8.71 -11.95
N PRO A 141 -9.00 9.42 -12.28
CA PRO A 141 -9.04 10.24 -13.49
C PRO A 141 -7.88 11.26 -13.51
N PRO A 142 -7.32 11.61 -14.68
CA PRO A 142 -6.16 12.51 -14.74
C PRO A 142 -6.31 13.83 -13.98
N THR A 143 -7.49 14.43 -14.05
CA THR A 143 -7.81 15.67 -13.31
C THR A 143 -7.78 15.47 -11.80
N ASP A 144 -8.28 14.34 -11.31
CA ASP A 144 -8.35 14.04 -9.88
C ASP A 144 -6.97 13.62 -9.35
N ARG A 145 -6.18 12.93 -10.18
CA ARG A 145 -4.77 12.64 -9.88
C ARG A 145 -3.99 13.93 -9.61
N GLN A 146 -4.17 14.96 -10.45
CA GLN A 146 -3.52 16.26 -10.24
C GLN A 146 -4.04 16.96 -8.98
N LYS A 147 -5.35 16.87 -8.69
CA LYS A 147 -5.91 17.41 -7.43
C LYS A 147 -5.31 16.73 -6.21
N LEU A 148 -5.14 15.39 -6.22
CA LEU A 148 -4.51 14.68 -5.12
C LEU A 148 -3.06 15.13 -4.92
N ILE A 149 -2.27 15.25 -6.00
CA ILE A 149 -0.88 15.72 -5.93
C ILE A 149 -0.82 17.14 -5.32
N ASN A 150 -1.69 18.03 -5.75
CA ASN A 150 -1.76 19.40 -5.20
C ASN A 150 -2.15 19.38 -3.71
N LEU A 151 -3.08 18.52 -3.31
CA LEU A 151 -3.45 18.35 -1.91
C LEU A 151 -2.25 17.85 -1.09
N LEU A 152 -1.55 16.82 -1.56
CA LEU A 152 -0.36 16.29 -0.89
C LEU A 152 0.73 17.36 -0.74
N HIS A 153 0.94 18.20 -1.74
CA HIS A 153 1.85 19.34 -1.65
C HIS A 153 1.43 20.30 -0.51
N ASN A 154 0.14 20.61 -0.40
CA ASN A 154 -0.37 21.53 0.62
C ASN A 154 -0.26 20.96 2.04
N ILE A 155 -0.53 19.67 2.24
CA ILE A 155 -0.44 19.05 3.57
C ILE A 155 1.03 18.80 3.98
N LYS A 156 1.91 18.50 3.03
CA LYS A 156 3.35 18.43 3.29
C LYS A 156 3.90 19.76 3.83
N ALA A 157 3.45 20.89 3.28
CA ALA A 157 3.82 22.22 3.78
C ALA A 157 3.35 22.47 5.23
N LYS A 158 2.39 21.68 5.74
CA LYS A 158 1.94 21.69 7.14
C LYS A 158 2.67 20.71 8.04
N GLY A 159 3.66 19.96 7.50
CA GLY A 159 4.48 19.02 8.26
C GLY A 159 3.97 17.58 8.23
N VAL A 160 2.98 17.24 7.41
CA VAL A 160 2.54 15.85 7.20
C VAL A 160 3.59 15.12 6.35
N GLU A 161 4.08 13.98 6.82
CA GLU A 161 5.00 13.15 6.05
C GLU A 161 4.26 12.37 4.96
N ILE A 162 4.90 12.21 3.79
CA ILE A 162 4.37 11.44 2.65
C ILE A 162 5.19 10.19 2.46
N ALA A 163 4.58 9.02 2.65
CA ALA A 163 5.15 7.73 2.30
C ALA A 163 4.52 7.22 0.99
N PHE A 164 5.36 6.79 0.05
CA PHE A 164 4.93 6.36 -1.27
C PHE A 164 5.53 5.00 -1.65
N ASP A 165 4.66 4.04 -1.99
CA ASP A 165 5.04 2.76 -2.59
C ASP A 165 4.91 2.86 -4.11
N SER A 166 6.00 2.60 -4.85
CA SER A 166 5.97 2.67 -6.32
C SER A 166 4.91 1.77 -6.93
N ASN A 167 4.85 0.53 -6.50
CA ASN A 167 3.85 -0.47 -6.88
C ASN A 167 3.31 -0.28 -8.31
N TYR A 168 4.25 -0.21 -9.29
CA TYR A 168 3.94 0.13 -10.67
C TYR A 168 3.20 -1.01 -11.36
N ARG A 169 2.07 -0.68 -11.97
CA ARG A 169 1.25 -1.62 -12.73
C ARG A 169 1.01 -1.06 -14.14
N PRO A 170 1.78 -1.50 -15.15
CA PRO A 170 1.69 -0.99 -16.52
C PRO A 170 0.26 -0.95 -17.07
N ALA A 171 -0.54 -1.98 -16.76
CA ALA A 171 -1.92 -2.10 -17.25
C ALA A 171 -2.89 -1.01 -16.74
N LEU A 172 -2.51 -0.22 -15.74
CA LEU A 172 -3.34 0.86 -15.19
C LEU A 172 -3.03 2.24 -15.81
N TRP A 173 -2.06 2.32 -16.71
CA TRP A 173 -1.63 3.56 -17.32
C TRP A 173 -1.82 3.50 -18.85
N ASP A 174 -2.25 4.60 -19.43
CA ASP A 174 -2.40 4.68 -20.88
C ASP A 174 -1.04 4.58 -21.57
N THR A 175 -0.02 5.17 -20.98
CA THR A 175 1.37 5.07 -21.45
C THR A 175 2.37 5.05 -20.30
N LYS A 176 3.54 4.45 -20.54
CA LYS A 176 4.67 4.50 -19.61
C LYS A 176 5.13 5.95 -19.32
N LEU A 177 5.08 6.83 -20.32
CA LEU A 177 5.44 8.24 -20.17
C LEU A 177 4.49 8.98 -19.25
N GLU A 178 3.19 8.69 -19.28
CA GLU A 178 2.21 9.25 -18.36
C GLU A 178 2.50 8.81 -16.92
N ALA A 179 2.76 7.53 -16.71
CA ALA A 179 3.17 7.00 -15.41
C ALA A 179 4.42 7.72 -14.91
N GLN A 180 5.47 7.80 -15.72
CA GLN A 180 6.70 8.49 -15.36
C GLN A 180 6.47 9.98 -15.01
N ALA A 181 5.64 10.68 -15.77
CA ALA A 181 5.31 12.08 -15.49
C ALA A 181 4.59 12.26 -14.14
N CYS A 182 3.66 11.37 -13.81
CA CYS A 182 2.97 11.36 -12.53
C CYS A 182 3.91 11.01 -11.37
N TYR A 183 4.72 9.96 -11.53
CA TYR A 183 5.67 9.53 -10.49
C TYR A 183 6.75 10.59 -10.23
N LYS A 184 7.23 11.32 -11.24
CA LYS A 184 8.13 12.46 -11.04
C LYS A 184 7.52 13.50 -10.10
N GLN A 185 6.24 13.79 -10.24
CA GLN A 185 5.56 14.77 -9.38
C GLN A 185 5.43 14.27 -7.93
N ILE A 186 4.95 13.04 -7.72
CA ILE A 186 4.77 12.52 -6.35
C ILE A 186 6.11 12.32 -5.64
N LEU A 187 7.16 11.89 -6.34
CA LEU A 187 8.49 11.70 -5.75
C LEU A 187 9.07 13.00 -5.19
N THR A 188 8.76 14.18 -5.77
CA THR A 188 9.20 15.47 -5.18
C THR A 188 8.53 15.78 -3.84
N LEU A 189 7.43 15.11 -3.54
CA LEU A 189 6.68 15.26 -2.29
C LEU A 189 6.99 14.14 -1.29
N THR A 190 7.65 13.08 -1.71
CA THR A 190 7.85 11.86 -0.93
C THR A 190 8.98 12.04 0.09
N ASP A 191 8.68 11.80 1.38
CA ASP A 191 9.66 11.76 2.45
C ASP A 191 10.25 10.35 2.61
N LEU A 192 9.41 9.33 2.43
CA LEU A 192 9.77 7.92 2.51
C LEU A 192 9.28 7.18 1.26
N ALA A 193 10.19 6.69 0.43
CA ALA A 193 9.88 5.84 -0.71
C ALA A 193 10.05 4.36 -0.33
N LEU A 194 9.02 3.56 -0.60
CA LEU A 194 8.98 2.11 -0.38
C LEU A 194 8.91 1.43 -1.74
N VAL A 195 10.02 1.35 -2.45
CA VAL A 195 10.08 0.91 -3.85
C VAL A 195 10.58 -0.53 -3.97
N THR A 196 10.33 -1.17 -5.13
CA THR A 196 10.79 -2.52 -5.44
C THR A 196 11.67 -2.46 -6.69
N ASP A 197 12.80 -3.17 -6.70
CA ASP A 197 13.75 -3.16 -7.82
C ASP A 197 13.10 -3.52 -9.16
N ASP A 198 12.25 -4.55 -9.22
CA ASP A 198 11.54 -4.95 -10.43
C ASP A 198 10.59 -3.86 -10.95
N ASP A 199 9.85 -3.16 -10.06
CA ASP A 199 8.97 -2.07 -10.44
C ASP A 199 9.75 -0.87 -10.99
N GLU A 200 10.91 -0.57 -10.39
CA GLU A 200 11.77 0.54 -10.81
C GLU A 200 12.45 0.24 -12.16
N GLU A 201 12.95 -0.98 -12.35
CA GLU A 201 13.44 -1.43 -13.65
C GLU A 201 12.34 -1.34 -14.72
N CYS A 202 11.14 -1.84 -14.42
CA CYS A 202 10.01 -1.84 -15.36
C CYS A 202 9.60 -0.41 -15.74
N LEU A 203 9.49 0.51 -14.76
CA LEU A 203 9.03 1.88 -15.02
C LEU A 203 10.12 2.77 -15.63
N TRP A 204 11.33 2.68 -15.12
CA TRP A 204 12.39 3.65 -15.45
C TRP A 204 13.47 3.07 -16.37
N GLY A 205 13.64 1.74 -16.36
CA GLY A 205 14.74 1.07 -17.03
C GLY A 205 16.04 1.13 -16.20
N ASP A 206 15.91 1.32 -14.89
CA ASP A 206 17.06 1.28 -13.99
C ASP A 206 17.73 -0.10 -14.09
N SER A 207 19.03 -0.12 -14.31
CA SER A 207 19.79 -1.36 -14.50
C SER A 207 20.52 -1.81 -13.22
N SER A 208 20.50 -0.97 -12.21
CA SER A 208 21.16 -1.20 -10.92
C SER A 208 20.48 -0.46 -9.77
N GLN A 209 20.74 -0.92 -8.55
CA GLN A 209 20.30 -0.23 -7.32
C GLN A 209 20.80 1.21 -7.27
N GLN A 210 22.01 1.46 -7.77
CA GLN A 210 22.61 2.79 -7.80
C GLN A 210 21.84 3.73 -8.72
N ASP A 211 21.34 3.24 -9.86
CA ASP A 211 20.52 4.04 -10.78
C ASP A 211 19.23 4.47 -10.07
N THR A 212 18.56 3.52 -9.41
CA THR A 212 17.35 3.79 -8.63
C THR A 212 17.59 4.81 -7.51
N LEU A 213 18.62 4.59 -6.69
CA LEU A 213 18.95 5.51 -5.58
C LEU A 213 19.31 6.90 -6.09
N HIS A 214 20.12 6.98 -7.14
CA HIS A 214 20.52 8.27 -7.74
C HIS A 214 19.28 9.01 -8.29
N ARG A 215 18.37 8.31 -8.97
CA ARG A 215 17.15 8.92 -9.49
C ARG A 215 16.23 9.40 -8.38
N LEU A 216 15.99 8.60 -7.33
CA LEU A 216 15.15 8.97 -6.19
C LEU A 216 15.72 10.18 -5.44
N ARG A 217 17.04 10.22 -5.23
CA ARG A 217 17.73 11.37 -4.66
C ARG A 217 17.54 12.64 -5.50
N ASN A 218 17.69 12.55 -6.81
CA ASN A 218 17.50 13.68 -7.71
C ASN A 218 16.07 14.22 -7.74
N HIS A 219 15.08 13.40 -7.35
CA HIS A 219 13.70 13.84 -7.15
C HIS A 219 13.42 14.41 -5.75
N GLY A 220 14.42 14.42 -4.85
CA GLY A 220 14.29 15.01 -3.53
C GLY A 220 13.71 14.08 -2.46
N VAL A 221 13.59 12.77 -2.73
CA VAL A 221 13.22 11.79 -1.72
C VAL A 221 14.26 11.80 -0.60
N ARG A 222 13.81 11.74 0.65
CA ARG A 222 14.72 11.77 1.80
C ARG A 222 15.16 10.37 2.24
N ASN A 223 14.20 9.47 2.43
CA ASN A 223 14.45 8.10 2.88
C ASN A 223 13.93 7.11 1.86
N VAL A 224 14.67 6.05 1.62
CA VAL A 224 14.33 5.00 0.67
C VAL A 224 14.45 3.63 1.32
N ILE A 225 13.45 2.80 1.10
CA ILE A 225 13.53 1.34 1.21
C ILE A 225 13.40 0.78 -0.22
N LEU A 226 14.46 0.17 -0.71
CA LEU A 226 14.45 -0.58 -1.97
C LEU A 226 14.32 -2.07 -1.65
N LYS A 227 13.12 -2.61 -1.86
CA LYS A 227 12.78 -4.03 -1.63
C LYS A 227 13.37 -4.90 -2.73
N GLN A 228 13.99 -6.04 -2.37
CA GLN A 228 14.74 -6.92 -3.27
C GLN A 228 14.34 -8.38 -3.11
N GLY A 229 13.09 -8.64 -2.77
CA GLY A 229 12.56 -9.98 -2.55
C GLY A 229 13.36 -10.77 -1.51
N ALA A 230 13.80 -11.96 -1.87
CA ALA A 230 14.54 -12.86 -0.96
C ALA A 230 15.93 -12.33 -0.54
N LYS A 231 16.45 -11.27 -1.17
CA LYS A 231 17.72 -10.65 -0.78
C LYS A 231 17.56 -9.68 0.40
N GLY A 232 16.33 -9.31 0.73
CA GLY A 232 16.03 -8.33 1.77
C GLY A 232 15.67 -6.96 1.20
N CYS A 233 16.16 -5.89 1.84
CA CYS A 233 15.98 -4.53 1.35
C CYS A 233 17.23 -3.68 1.60
N LEU A 234 17.37 -2.63 0.80
CA LEU A 234 18.38 -1.61 0.97
C LEU A 234 17.72 -0.36 1.56
N TYR A 235 18.15 0.07 2.74
CA TYR A 235 17.76 1.35 3.32
C TYR A 235 18.80 2.42 2.99
N THR A 236 18.32 3.62 2.68
CA THR A 236 19.18 4.79 2.48
C THR A 236 18.49 6.05 3.03
N ASP A 237 19.18 6.77 3.90
CA ASP A 237 18.88 8.16 4.25
C ASP A 237 19.85 9.06 3.46
N PHE A 238 19.34 9.83 2.52
CA PHE A 238 20.18 10.68 1.68
C PHE A 238 20.81 11.88 2.41
N THR A 239 20.53 12.06 3.71
CA THR A 239 21.28 13.03 4.55
C THR A 239 22.62 12.47 4.98
N THR A 240 22.72 11.15 5.19
CA THR A 240 23.97 10.43 5.55
C THR A 240 24.65 9.78 4.35
N ASP A 241 23.88 9.47 3.32
CA ASP A 241 24.29 8.88 2.05
C ASP A 241 25.02 7.52 2.16
N ILE A 242 24.72 6.75 3.20
CA ILE A 242 25.29 5.43 3.42
C ILE A 242 24.18 4.38 3.27
N PRO A 243 24.12 3.65 2.13
CA PRO A 243 23.17 2.56 1.97
C PRO A 243 23.46 1.41 2.94
N GLU A 244 22.43 0.90 3.60
CA GLU A 244 22.49 -0.27 4.49
C GLU A 244 21.68 -1.42 3.92
N LEU A 245 22.34 -2.52 3.59
CA LEU A 245 21.65 -3.77 3.21
C LEU A 245 21.15 -4.48 4.48
N ILE A 246 19.84 -4.70 4.53
CA ILE A 246 19.16 -5.40 5.61
C ILE A 246 18.62 -6.71 5.04
N ALA A 247 19.36 -7.80 5.30
CA ALA A 247 19.00 -9.13 4.80
C ALA A 247 17.72 -9.65 5.47
N THR A 248 16.94 -10.41 4.73
CA THR A 248 15.81 -11.18 5.28
C THR A 248 16.22 -12.59 5.67
N THR A 249 15.45 -13.23 6.54
CA THR A 249 15.59 -14.65 6.82
C THR A 249 14.98 -15.44 5.67
N PRO A 250 15.72 -16.41 5.08
CA PRO A 250 15.18 -17.30 4.05
C PRO A 250 13.93 -18.04 4.56
N ILE A 251 12.94 -18.20 3.69
CA ILE A 251 11.72 -18.96 3.96
C ILE A 251 11.74 -20.23 3.09
N ASP A 252 11.73 -21.39 3.73
CA ASP A 252 11.84 -22.69 3.06
C ASP A 252 10.61 -23.02 2.20
N THR A 253 9.43 -22.60 2.65
CA THR A 253 8.17 -22.90 1.96
C THR A 253 7.42 -21.62 1.64
N VAL A 254 7.48 -21.19 0.38
CA VAL A 254 6.70 -20.09 -0.16
C VAL A 254 5.45 -20.66 -0.82
N ILE A 255 4.26 -20.26 -0.35
CA ILE A 255 2.97 -20.70 -0.88
C ILE A 255 2.41 -19.66 -1.84
N ASP A 256 2.49 -18.38 -1.48
CA ASP A 256 1.88 -17.29 -2.24
C ASP A 256 2.57 -15.96 -1.94
N THR A 257 3.15 -15.32 -2.93
CA THR A 257 3.84 -14.03 -2.76
C THR A 257 2.90 -12.83 -2.83
N THR A 258 1.60 -13.04 -2.99
CA THR A 258 0.61 -11.95 -2.98
C THR A 258 0.70 -11.20 -1.66
N SER A 259 0.73 -9.87 -1.73
CA SER A 259 0.83 -8.99 -0.56
C SER A 259 2.15 -9.08 0.24
N ALA A 260 3.20 -9.70 -0.31
CA ALA A 260 4.51 -9.69 0.33
C ALA A 260 5.04 -8.26 0.54
N GLY A 261 4.95 -7.42 -0.50
CA GLY A 261 5.32 -6.00 -0.45
C GLY A 261 4.44 -5.20 0.51
N ASP A 262 3.11 -5.40 0.47
CA ASP A 262 2.16 -4.68 1.32
C ASP A 262 2.38 -4.99 2.80
N SER A 263 2.60 -6.26 3.13
CA SER A 263 2.88 -6.71 4.49
C SER A 263 4.25 -6.25 4.99
N PHE A 264 5.27 -6.24 4.11
CA PHE A 264 6.55 -5.61 4.44
C PHE A 264 6.36 -4.13 4.76
N ASN A 265 5.65 -3.38 3.91
CA ASN A 265 5.38 -1.96 4.13
C ASN A 265 4.65 -1.72 5.46
N ALA A 266 3.67 -2.56 5.80
CA ALA A 266 2.95 -2.49 7.07
C ALA A 266 3.89 -2.63 8.28
N GLY A 267 4.74 -3.66 8.30
CA GLY A 267 5.70 -3.89 9.37
C GLY A 267 6.75 -2.78 9.48
N PHE A 268 7.26 -2.32 8.34
CA PHE A 268 8.21 -1.21 8.29
C PHE A 268 7.61 0.09 8.82
N LEU A 269 6.44 0.49 8.31
CA LEU A 269 5.75 1.73 8.72
C LEU A 269 5.37 1.71 10.21
N ALA A 270 4.97 0.55 10.74
CA ALA A 270 4.70 0.39 12.17
C ALA A 270 5.94 0.67 13.02
N GLY A 271 7.11 0.15 12.62
CA GLY A 271 8.37 0.44 13.27
C GLY A 271 8.81 1.91 13.12
N TYR A 272 8.74 2.42 11.90
CA TYR A 272 9.11 3.79 11.56
C TYR A 272 8.32 4.82 12.39
N LEU A 273 7.00 4.70 12.43
CA LEU A 273 6.11 5.61 13.18
C LEU A 273 6.26 5.49 14.70
N THR A 274 6.80 4.39 15.20
CA THR A 274 7.12 4.19 16.63
C THR A 274 8.57 4.49 16.98
N ASN A 275 9.30 5.19 16.10
CA ASN A 275 10.68 5.64 16.28
C ASN A 275 11.69 4.49 16.48
N LYS A 276 11.46 3.33 15.90
CA LYS A 276 12.48 2.30 15.79
C LYS A 276 13.54 2.72 14.77
N THR A 277 14.73 2.17 14.92
CA THR A 277 15.77 2.37 13.91
C THR A 277 15.29 1.81 12.56
N PRO A 278 15.79 2.36 11.43
CA PRO A 278 15.41 1.85 10.10
C PRO A 278 15.66 0.34 9.95
N ARG A 279 16.75 -0.16 10.53
CA ARG A 279 17.08 -1.58 10.56
C ARG A 279 16.02 -2.39 11.31
N GLU A 280 15.62 -1.97 12.51
CA GLU A 280 14.59 -2.66 13.29
C GLU A 280 13.24 -2.64 12.57
N ALA A 281 12.86 -1.50 12.00
CA ALA A 281 11.64 -1.37 11.22
C ALA A 281 11.64 -2.29 9.99
N ALA A 282 12.77 -2.38 9.26
CA ALA A 282 12.91 -3.28 8.12
C ALA A 282 12.85 -4.76 8.52
N LEU A 283 13.45 -5.14 9.65
CA LEU A 283 13.35 -6.50 10.18
C LEU A 283 11.90 -6.87 10.56
N GLN A 284 11.12 -5.92 11.10
CA GLN A 284 9.67 -6.11 11.32
C GLN A 284 8.93 -6.35 10.00
N GLY A 285 9.24 -5.56 8.97
CA GLY A 285 8.71 -5.76 7.62
C GLY A 285 9.04 -7.14 7.06
N HIS A 286 10.30 -7.56 7.15
CA HIS A 286 10.74 -8.90 6.70
C HIS A 286 10.04 -10.03 7.46
N GLN A 287 9.93 -9.91 8.79
CA GLN A 287 9.23 -10.92 9.60
C GLN A 287 7.78 -11.08 9.17
N LEU A 288 7.07 -9.97 8.98
CA LEU A 288 5.66 -10.01 8.60
C LEU A 288 5.48 -10.54 7.18
N ALA A 289 6.27 -10.07 6.21
CA ALA A 289 6.25 -10.59 4.85
C ALA A 289 6.58 -12.09 4.80
N GLY A 290 7.57 -12.52 5.57
CA GLY A 290 7.96 -13.92 5.68
C GLY A 290 6.83 -14.83 6.18
N ILE A 291 5.99 -14.34 7.09
CA ILE A 291 4.79 -15.09 7.53
C ILE A 291 3.72 -15.10 6.44
N VAL A 292 3.44 -13.94 5.85
CA VAL A 292 2.36 -13.79 4.86
C VAL A 292 2.58 -14.71 3.67
N ILE A 293 3.81 -14.79 3.13
CA ILE A 293 4.10 -15.63 1.95
C ILE A 293 4.00 -17.13 2.20
N GLN A 294 3.86 -17.57 3.44
CA GLN A 294 3.61 -18.98 3.81
C GLN A 294 2.11 -19.33 3.82
N HIS A 295 1.25 -18.41 3.41
CA HIS A 295 -0.20 -18.60 3.37
C HIS A 295 -0.75 -18.20 1.99
N LYS A 296 -1.94 -18.70 1.67
CA LYS A 296 -2.61 -18.38 0.41
C LYS A 296 -3.46 -17.11 0.54
N GLY A 297 -3.41 -16.24 -0.47
CA GLY A 297 -4.24 -15.04 -0.60
C GLY A 297 -3.59 -13.77 -0.05
N ALA A 298 -4.18 -12.62 -0.36
CA ALA A 298 -3.62 -11.32 -0.01
C ALA A 298 -3.73 -11.00 1.50
N ILE A 299 -4.81 -11.45 2.14
CA ILE A 299 -5.06 -11.26 3.57
C ILE A 299 -5.11 -12.65 4.22
N VAL A 300 -4.04 -12.99 4.93
CA VAL A 300 -3.93 -14.31 5.60
C VAL A 300 -4.83 -14.38 6.83
N PRO A 301 -5.17 -15.59 7.34
CA PRO A 301 -5.92 -15.71 8.58
C PRO A 301 -5.29 -14.91 9.72
N ARG A 302 -6.11 -14.26 10.54
CA ARG A 302 -5.62 -13.43 11.66
C ARG A 302 -4.72 -14.21 12.61
N SER A 303 -5.03 -15.49 12.84
CA SER A 303 -4.21 -16.38 13.68
C SER A 303 -2.77 -16.51 13.22
N ALA A 304 -2.49 -16.34 11.92
CA ALA A 304 -1.12 -16.39 11.40
C ALA A 304 -0.26 -15.20 11.88
N THR A 305 -0.89 -14.08 12.22
CA THR A 305 -0.21 -12.85 12.65
C THR A 305 -0.40 -12.52 14.13
N GLU A 306 -1.20 -13.27 14.88
CA GLU A 306 -1.51 -13.00 16.30
C GLU A 306 -0.28 -13.05 17.23
N SER A 307 0.72 -13.86 16.89
CA SER A 307 1.98 -13.94 17.66
C SER A 307 2.87 -12.72 17.47
N ILE A 308 2.61 -11.89 16.44
CA ILE A 308 3.39 -10.71 16.14
C ILE A 308 2.79 -9.54 16.92
N ASN A 309 3.55 -9.02 17.86
CA ASN A 309 3.26 -7.74 18.49
C ASN A 309 4.56 -6.97 18.60
N PHE A 310 4.78 -6.08 17.63
CA PHE A 310 6.00 -5.28 17.55
C PHE A 310 6.17 -4.29 18.73
N ASN A 311 5.15 -4.10 19.56
CA ASN A 311 5.16 -3.20 20.69
C ASN A 311 5.25 -3.92 22.05
N LYS A 312 5.33 -5.25 22.08
CA LYS A 312 5.72 -5.94 23.31
C LYS A 312 7.21 -5.73 23.51
N GLU A 313 7.57 -4.97 24.55
CA GLU A 313 8.92 -5.00 25.09
C GLU A 313 9.27 -6.47 25.37
N ILE A 314 10.34 -6.96 24.76
CA ILE A 314 10.96 -8.23 25.11
C ILE A 314 11.51 -8.02 26.51
N LYS A 315 10.75 -8.51 27.51
CA LYS A 315 11.20 -8.53 28.90
C LYS A 315 12.31 -9.56 29.06
#